data_d6215c9bc5388b75c83393cd0b052b82
#
_entry.id   d6215c9bc5388b75c83393cd0b052b82
#
_cell.length_a   1.000
_cell.length_b   1.000
_cell.length_c   1.000
_cell.angle_alpha   90.00
_cell.angle_beta   90.00
_cell.angle_gamma   90.00
#
_symmetry.space_group_name_H-M   'P 1'
#
loop_
_entity.id
_entity.type
_entity.pdbx_description
1 polymer ?
#
loop_
_entity_poly.entity_id
_entity_poly.type
_entity_poly.pdbx_seq_one_letter_code
_entity_poly.pdbx_strand_id
1 'polypeptide(L)'
;MYESEVTDMMLKNKLKKIQPQIVNQPLYADEIQAIFHEQFEELGVEVTTHPYGDEIGENQVTASGYFEAQEWDFEEFMDPVDLINIELQLILHNEDRPICINNTDWLFLKHQVEQTIAHEMIHRDQSKKRFIVKGGESYPIYDDHLSEEDKRIVYLSDPDEIDAYANDIALDLLRGYTYMQAYARLREYNKITQEESPILCEYIDTFGWNSETVHTLLKKALKRLET
;
A
#
# COMPACT_ATOMS: atom_id res chain seq x y z
N MET A 1 -16.93 -6.32 5.26
CA MET A 1 -17.53 -5.67 4.08
C MET A 1 -17.84 -4.17 4.33
N TYR A 2 -18.47 -3.77 5.42
CA TYR A 2 -18.75 -2.34 5.70
C TYR A 2 -17.52 -1.51 6.07
N GLU A 3 -16.52 -2.09 6.76
CA GLU A 3 -15.34 -1.33 7.22
C GLU A 3 -14.41 -0.92 6.07
N SER A 4 -14.21 -1.78 5.08
CA SER A 4 -13.32 -1.46 3.94
C SER A 4 -13.89 -0.36 3.03
N GLU A 5 -15.20 -0.34 2.78
CA GLU A 5 -15.85 0.71 1.96
C GLU A 5 -15.82 2.08 2.66
N VAL A 6 -16.02 2.10 3.98
CA VAL A 6 -15.95 3.34 4.78
C VAL A 6 -14.52 3.89 4.75
N THR A 7 -13.53 3.03 4.90
CA THR A 7 -12.12 3.42 4.88
C THR A 7 -11.70 3.98 3.51
N ASP A 8 -12.08 3.33 2.42
CA ASP A 8 -11.79 3.81 1.05
C ASP A 8 -12.43 5.18 0.78
N MET A 9 -13.67 5.38 1.20
CA MET A 9 -14.34 6.68 1.07
C MET A 9 -13.68 7.76 1.93
N MET A 10 -13.25 7.42 3.16
CA MET A 10 -12.54 8.35 4.04
C MET A 10 -11.20 8.76 3.43
N LEU A 11 -10.42 7.80 2.95
CA LEU A 11 -9.13 8.04 2.31
C LEU A 11 -9.24 8.95 1.09
N LYS A 12 -10.18 8.67 0.19
CA LYS A 12 -10.47 9.51 -0.98
C LYS A 12 -10.88 10.94 -0.59
N ASN A 13 -11.65 11.11 0.47
CA ASN A 13 -12.05 12.43 0.95
C ASN A 13 -10.88 13.22 1.56
N LYS A 14 -9.98 12.55 2.30
CA LYS A 14 -8.77 13.16 2.84
C LYS A 14 -7.82 13.61 1.72
N LEU A 15 -7.58 12.78 0.72
CA LEU A 15 -6.76 13.13 -0.44
C LEU A 15 -7.33 14.29 -1.28
N LYS A 16 -8.65 14.42 -1.37
CA LYS A 16 -9.29 15.60 -1.97
C LYS A 16 -9.01 16.91 -1.20
N LYS A 17 -8.82 16.83 0.13
CA LYS A 17 -8.47 18.01 0.95
C LYS A 17 -6.99 18.36 0.84
N ILE A 18 -6.13 17.37 0.63
CA ILE A 18 -4.69 17.55 0.44
C ILE A 18 -4.38 18.22 -0.91
N GLN A 19 -5.06 17.80 -1.98
CA GLN A 19 -4.80 18.25 -3.34
C GLN A 19 -4.64 19.77 -3.51
N PRO A 20 -5.56 20.63 -3.06
CA PRO A 20 -5.46 22.08 -3.25
C PRO A 20 -4.33 22.72 -2.44
N GLN A 21 -3.81 22.05 -1.43
CA GLN A 21 -2.72 22.52 -0.60
C GLN A 21 -1.35 22.21 -1.19
N ILE A 22 -1.25 21.17 -2.03
CA ILE A 22 0.02 20.66 -2.57
C ILE A 22 0.20 20.99 -4.04
N VAL A 23 -0.86 20.85 -4.86
CA VAL A 23 -0.73 20.95 -6.31
C VAL A 23 -0.38 22.37 -6.75
N ASN A 24 0.71 22.47 -7.51
CA ASN A 24 1.29 23.73 -8.01
C ASN A 24 1.70 24.72 -6.90
N GLN A 25 1.95 24.22 -5.69
CA GLN A 25 2.53 24.99 -4.61
C GLN A 25 4.01 24.58 -4.44
N PRO A 26 4.94 25.54 -4.32
CA PRO A 26 6.32 25.23 -3.95
C PRO A 26 6.37 24.98 -2.44
N LEU A 27 6.51 23.73 -2.03
CA LEU A 27 6.52 23.30 -0.63
C LEU A 27 7.81 22.57 -0.27
N TYR A 28 8.29 22.77 0.94
CA TYR A 28 9.37 21.98 1.51
C TYR A 28 8.85 20.62 2.01
N ALA A 29 9.76 19.69 2.24
CA ALA A 29 9.44 18.32 2.68
C ALA A 29 8.62 18.30 3.96
N ASP A 30 8.99 19.09 4.95
CA ASP A 30 8.29 19.22 6.24
C ASP A 30 6.87 19.79 6.10
N GLU A 31 6.65 20.71 5.16
CA GLU A 31 5.32 21.25 4.86
C GLU A 31 4.44 20.20 4.20
N ILE A 32 4.98 19.41 3.26
CA ILE A 32 4.28 18.29 2.63
C ILE A 32 3.93 17.25 3.70
N GLN A 33 4.90 16.86 4.52
CA GLN A 33 4.67 15.92 5.63
C GLN A 33 3.56 16.40 6.56
N ALA A 34 3.60 17.65 6.99
CA ALA A 34 2.59 18.20 7.90
C ALA A 34 1.16 18.16 7.30
N ILE A 35 1.03 18.48 6.00
CA ILE A 35 -0.27 18.44 5.28
C ILE A 35 -0.83 17.02 5.25
N PHE A 36 0.00 16.02 4.96
CA PHE A 36 -0.42 14.62 4.95
C PHE A 36 -0.72 14.12 6.37
N HIS A 37 0.14 14.43 7.34
CA HIS A 37 -0.03 14.03 8.73
C HIS A 37 -1.34 14.53 9.32
N GLU A 38 -1.68 15.82 9.16
CA GLU A 38 -2.95 16.40 9.62
C GLU A 38 -4.17 15.64 9.10
N GLN A 39 -4.10 15.14 7.86
CA GLN A 39 -5.22 14.44 7.26
C GLN A 39 -5.28 12.95 7.66
N PHE A 40 -4.16 12.33 7.97
CA PHE A 40 -4.09 10.88 8.17
C PHE A 40 -3.95 10.44 9.63
N GLU A 41 -3.65 11.35 10.56
CA GLU A 41 -3.53 11.07 11.99
C GLU A 41 -4.76 10.33 12.55
N GLU A 42 -5.98 10.75 12.18
CA GLU A 42 -7.23 10.09 12.59
C GLU A 42 -7.37 8.64 12.11
N LEU A 43 -6.59 8.22 11.12
CA LEU A 43 -6.55 6.85 10.60
C LEU A 43 -5.48 5.99 11.29
N GLY A 44 -4.72 6.58 12.23
CA GLY A 44 -3.58 5.94 12.85
C GLY A 44 -2.42 5.77 11.88
N VAL A 45 -2.25 6.71 10.93
CA VAL A 45 -1.16 6.71 9.96
C VAL A 45 -0.16 7.79 10.34
N GLU A 46 1.04 7.38 10.67
CA GLU A 46 2.19 8.27 10.81
C GLU A 46 2.78 8.58 9.44
N VAL A 47 3.14 9.84 9.20
CA VAL A 47 3.73 10.27 7.93
C VAL A 47 5.14 10.73 8.16
N THR A 48 6.07 10.16 7.42
CA THR A 48 7.50 10.54 7.44
C THR A 48 7.97 10.96 6.05
N THR A 49 9.09 11.68 5.98
CA THR A 49 9.75 12.03 4.72
C THR A 49 11.15 11.43 4.68
N HIS A 50 11.54 10.95 3.50
CA HIS A 50 12.87 10.37 3.29
C HIS A 50 13.50 10.90 2.00
N PRO A 51 14.72 11.47 2.07
CA PRO A 51 15.47 11.82 0.88
C PRO A 51 16.02 10.56 0.21
N TYR A 52 15.78 10.40 -1.08
CA TYR A 52 16.25 9.23 -1.85
C TYR A 52 17.28 9.59 -2.94
N GLY A 53 17.78 10.85 -2.96
CA GLY A 53 18.81 11.28 -3.90
C GLY A 53 18.38 11.29 -5.35
N ASP A 54 19.29 10.91 -6.26
CA ASP A 54 19.14 11.11 -7.70
C ASP A 54 18.20 10.11 -8.42
N GLU A 55 17.61 9.13 -7.72
CA GLU A 55 16.75 8.11 -8.33
C GLU A 55 15.32 8.61 -8.60
N ILE A 56 14.94 9.70 -7.96
CA ILE A 56 13.61 10.34 -8.12
C ILE A 56 13.79 11.70 -8.79
N GLY A 57 12.92 12.04 -9.72
CA GLY A 57 12.97 13.35 -10.39
C GLY A 57 12.79 14.53 -9.43
N GLU A 58 13.39 15.68 -9.73
CA GLU A 58 13.47 16.86 -8.85
C GLU A 58 12.14 17.34 -8.25
N ASN A 59 11.01 17.09 -8.92
CA ASN A 59 9.66 17.47 -8.46
C ASN A 59 8.75 16.26 -8.25
N GLN A 60 9.32 15.07 -8.16
CA GLN A 60 8.57 13.87 -7.91
C GLN A 60 8.58 13.52 -6.42
N VAL A 61 7.45 13.05 -5.95
CA VAL A 61 7.26 12.43 -4.65
C VAL A 61 6.64 11.07 -4.88
N THR A 62 7.22 10.05 -4.26
CA THR A 62 6.65 8.71 -4.25
C THR A 62 6.24 8.33 -2.84
N ALA A 63 5.40 7.32 -2.70
CA ALA A 63 4.95 6.84 -1.41
C ALA A 63 5.29 5.35 -1.26
N SER A 64 5.76 4.99 -0.08
CA SER A 64 5.84 3.61 0.40
C SER A 64 5.31 3.56 1.83
N GLY A 65 5.11 2.38 2.36
CA GLY A 65 4.66 2.25 3.74
C GLY A 65 5.01 0.90 4.31
N TYR A 66 4.86 0.80 5.59
CA TYR A 66 4.93 -0.46 6.30
C TYR A 66 4.02 -0.41 7.54
N PHE A 67 3.61 -1.57 7.95
CA PHE A 67 2.87 -1.80 9.17
C PHE A 67 3.79 -2.44 10.18
N GLU A 68 3.97 -1.80 11.33
CA GLU A 68 4.74 -2.35 12.45
C GLU A 68 3.80 -2.96 13.48
N ALA A 69 3.77 -4.29 13.54
CA ALA A 69 3.13 -4.99 14.63
C ALA A 69 4.03 -4.92 15.86
N GLN A 70 3.68 -4.13 16.85
CA GLN A 70 4.41 -4.14 18.11
C GLN A 70 4.25 -5.51 18.81
N GLU A 71 5.33 -6.02 19.46
CA GLU A 71 5.22 -7.15 20.37
C GLU A 71 4.36 -6.77 21.56
N TRP A 72 3.26 -7.44 21.71
CA TRP A 72 2.24 -7.11 22.69
C TRP A 72 2.44 -7.90 23.98
N ASP A 73 2.46 -7.22 25.11
CA ASP A 73 2.27 -7.87 26.38
C ASP A 73 0.76 -8.01 26.64
N PHE A 74 0.31 -9.25 26.84
CA PHE A 74 -1.12 -9.61 26.93
C PHE A 74 -1.86 -8.88 28.09
N GLU A 75 -1.15 -8.35 29.06
CA GLU A 75 -1.70 -7.66 30.23
C GLU A 75 -2.03 -6.18 29.98
N GLU A 76 -1.48 -5.55 28.93
CA GLU A 76 -1.71 -4.13 28.59
C GLU A 76 -2.83 -3.90 27.57
N PHE A 77 -3.58 -4.92 27.24
CA PHE A 77 -4.56 -4.95 26.17
C PHE A 77 -5.84 -4.17 26.47
N MET A 78 -5.80 -2.84 26.44
CA MET A 78 -6.99 -2.00 26.67
C MET A 78 -7.63 -1.47 25.38
N ASP A 79 -6.89 -1.21 24.30
CA ASP A 79 -7.48 -0.88 23.00
C ASP A 79 -6.52 -1.26 21.84
N PRO A 80 -6.86 -2.27 21.01
CA PRO A 80 -6.00 -2.68 19.89
C PRO A 80 -5.80 -1.60 18.83
N VAL A 81 -6.62 -0.56 18.82
CA VAL A 81 -6.55 0.51 17.81
C VAL A 81 -5.36 1.44 18.05
N ASP A 82 -4.99 1.68 19.31
CA ASP A 82 -3.98 2.68 19.66
C ASP A 82 -2.52 2.22 19.48
N LEU A 83 -2.29 0.93 19.21
CA LEU A 83 -0.97 0.34 19.23
C LEU A 83 -0.47 -0.12 17.86
N ILE A 84 -1.24 0.08 16.79
CA ILE A 84 -0.88 -0.38 15.46
C ILE A 84 -0.73 0.83 14.54
N ASN A 85 0.48 1.30 14.37
CA ASN A 85 0.78 2.41 13.49
C ASN A 85 1.08 1.91 12.08
N ILE A 86 0.44 2.53 11.11
CA ILE A 86 0.84 2.47 9.71
C ILE A 86 1.81 3.62 9.50
N GLU A 87 2.99 3.36 8.99
CA GLU A 87 3.88 4.42 8.53
C GLU A 87 3.73 4.63 7.03
N LEU A 88 3.42 5.86 6.62
CA LEU A 88 3.46 6.31 5.25
C LEU A 88 4.74 7.13 5.05
N GLN A 89 5.65 6.59 4.25
CA GLN A 89 6.89 7.25 3.88
C GLN A 89 6.73 7.99 2.57
N LEU A 90 6.90 9.31 2.61
CA LEU A 90 6.98 10.15 1.41
C LEU A 90 8.44 10.28 1.00
N ILE A 91 8.78 9.75 -0.15
CA ILE A 91 10.14 9.68 -0.67
C ILE A 91 10.34 10.84 -1.66
N LEU A 92 11.35 11.66 -1.40
CA LEU A 92 11.61 12.93 -2.07
C LEU A 92 13.03 12.92 -2.67
N HIS A 93 13.23 13.70 -3.74
CA HIS A 93 14.56 13.85 -4.33
C HIS A 93 15.53 14.57 -3.36
N ASN A 94 15.09 15.68 -2.75
CA ASN A 94 15.89 16.50 -1.86
C ASN A 94 14.99 17.27 -0.88
N GLU A 95 15.32 17.23 0.41
CA GLU A 95 14.56 17.94 1.46
C GLU A 95 14.89 19.42 1.55
N ASP A 96 16.06 19.85 1.04
CA ASP A 96 16.57 21.22 1.16
C ASP A 96 15.98 22.19 0.11
N ARG A 97 15.17 21.71 -0.82
CA ARG A 97 14.57 22.51 -1.89
C ARG A 97 13.06 22.36 -1.93
N PRO A 98 12.34 23.44 -2.26
CA PRO A 98 10.90 23.32 -2.44
C PRO A 98 10.58 22.46 -3.67
N ILE A 99 9.61 21.59 -3.50
CA ILE A 99 9.08 20.68 -4.51
C ILE A 99 7.77 21.27 -5.03
N CYS A 100 7.56 21.24 -6.33
CA CYS A 100 6.33 21.72 -6.95
C CYS A 100 5.64 20.55 -7.69
N ILE A 101 4.69 19.91 -7.03
CA ILE A 101 3.95 18.77 -7.57
C ILE A 101 2.89 19.30 -8.55
N ASN A 102 2.98 18.93 -9.82
CA ASN A 102 1.97 19.28 -10.81
C ASN A 102 0.76 18.30 -10.76
N ASN A 103 -0.28 18.57 -11.55
CA ASN A 103 -1.48 17.72 -11.55
C ASN A 103 -1.22 16.27 -11.96
N THR A 104 -0.28 16.01 -12.85
CA THR A 104 0.05 14.65 -13.32
C THR A 104 0.79 13.88 -12.23
N ASP A 105 1.78 14.51 -11.61
CA ASP A 105 2.55 13.93 -10.50
C ASP A 105 1.65 13.70 -9.29
N TRP A 106 0.71 14.62 -9.05
CA TRP A 106 -0.30 14.43 -8.00
C TRP A 106 -1.17 13.21 -8.22
N LEU A 107 -1.64 12.97 -9.44
CA LEU A 107 -2.47 11.80 -9.73
C LEU A 107 -1.70 10.49 -9.47
N PHE A 108 -0.40 10.49 -9.78
CA PHE A 108 0.47 9.36 -9.50
C PHE A 108 0.69 9.17 -8.00
N LEU A 109 1.11 10.22 -7.30
CA LEU A 109 1.31 10.20 -5.84
C LEU A 109 0.04 9.79 -5.09
N LYS A 110 -1.09 10.38 -5.48
CA LYS A 110 -2.38 10.04 -4.90
C LYS A 110 -2.69 8.56 -5.00
N HIS A 111 -2.47 7.96 -6.18
CA HIS A 111 -2.69 6.53 -6.38
C HIS A 111 -1.77 5.69 -5.50
N GLN A 112 -0.49 6.02 -5.43
CA GLN A 112 0.46 5.33 -4.57
C GLN A 112 0.06 5.42 -3.10
N VAL A 113 -0.32 6.59 -2.60
CA VAL A 113 -0.78 6.78 -1.22
C VAL A 113 -2.05 5.97 -0.93
N GLU A 114 -3.03 5.98 -1.86
CA GLU A 114 -4.25 5.16 -1.73
C GLU A 114 -3.90 3.67 -1.64
N GLN A 115 -3.02 3.19 -2.50
CA GLN A 115 -2.60 1.81 -2.57
C GLN A 115 -1.81 1.40 -1.32
N THR A 116 -0.80 2.17 -0.94
CA THR A 116 0.02 1.93 0.24
C THR A 116 -0.82 1.86 1.52
N ILE A 117 -1.64 2.86 1.79
CA ILE A 117 -2.47 2.87 3.02
C ILE A 117 -3.47 1.71 3.02
N ALA A 118 -4.10 1.41 1.88
CA ALA A 118 -5.03 0.28 1.79
C ALA A 118 -4.32 -1.06 2.04
N HIS A 119 -3.10 -1.23 1.52
CA HIS A 119 -2.26 -2.39 1.74
C HIS A 119 -1.95 -2.59 3.22
N GLU A 120 -1.42 -1.57 3.88
CA GLU A 120 -1.04 -1.64 5.30
C GLU A 120 -2.26 -1.81 6.23
N MET A 121 -3.41 -1.25 5.86
CA MET A 121 -4.66 -1.50 6.59
C MET A 121 -5.11 -2.96 6.53
N ILE A 122 -4.85 -3.66 5.42
CA ILE A 122 -5.11 -5.09 5.31
C ILE A 122 -4.23 -5.87 6.29
N HIS A 123 -2.93 -5.55 6.35
CA HIS A 123 -2.00 -6.15 7.32
C HIS A 123 -2.41 -5.89 8.76
N ARG A 124 -2.83 -4.65 9.07
CA ARG A 124 -3.38 -4.30 10.37
C ARG A 124 -4.58 -5.17 10.75
N ASP A 125 -5.53 -5.34 9.84
CA ASP A 125 -6.72 -6.15 10.07
C ASP A 125 -6.40 -7.65 10.20
N GLN A 126 -5.42 -8.14 9.46
CA GLN A 126 -4.92 -9.51 9.56
C GLN A 126 -4.23 -9.75 10.91
N SER A 127 -3.40 -8.81 11.36
CA SER A 127 -2.73 -8.85 12.65
C SER A 127 -3.75 -8.86 13.81
N LYS A 128 -4.75 -7.97 13.76
CA LYS A 128 -5.86 -7.97 14.75
C LYS A 128 -6.57 -9.31 14.83
N LYS A 129 -6.90 -9.90 13.69
CA LYS A 129 -7.57 -11.21 13.64
C LYS A 129 -6.70 -12.33 14.22
N ARG A 130 -5.41 -12.34 13.91
CA ARG A 130 -4.45 -13.32 14.47
C ARG A 130 -4.33 -13.16 15.97
N PHE A 131 -4.18 -11.95 16.44
CA PHE A 131 -4.09 -11.66 17.86
C PHE A 131 -5.31 -12.16 18.65
N ILE A 132 -6.52 -11.88 18.15
CA ILE A 132 -7.78 -12.32 18.78
C ILE A 132 -7.89 -13.84 18.76
N VAL A 133 -7.49 -14.51 17.67
CA VAL A 133 -7.72 -15.96 17.46
C VAL A 133 -6.60 -16.82 18.03
N LYS A 134 -5.34 -16.35 17.94
CA LYS A 134 -4.15 -17.18 18.21
C LYS A 134 -3.30 -16.71 19.41
N GLY A 135 -3.67 -15.62 20.06
CA GLY A 135 -2.93 -15.13 21.23
C GLY A 135 -1.56 -14.57 20.91
N GLY A 136 -1.40 -13.91 19.76
CA GLY A 136 -0.19 -13.12 19.50
C GLY A 136 0.94 -13.84 18.76
N GLU A 137 0.67 -14.80 17.89
CA GLU A 137 1.70 -15.35 17.01
C GLU A 137 2.22 -14.26 16.05
N SER A 138 3.53 -13.99 16.17
CA SER A 138 4.29 -13.05 15.34
C SER A 138 4.30 -13.44 13.85
N TYR A 139 4.63 -12.45 13.00
CA TYR A 139 4.95 -12.66 11.58
C TYR A 139 6.04 -13.72 11.41
N PRO A 140 6.07 -14.41 10.26
CA PRO A 140 7.13 -15.37 9.99
C PRO A 140 8.48 -14.67 10.10
N ILE A 141 9.33 -15.19 11.00
CA ILE A 141 10.73 -14.74 11.11
C ILE A 141 11.43 -15.26 9.85
N TYR A 142 11.87 -14.32 9.02
CA TYR A 142 12.68 -14.69 7.86
C TYR A 142 14.03 -15.22 8.32
N ASP A 143 14.44 -16.36 7.76
CA ASP A 143 15.77 -16.91 8.01
C ASP A 143 16.84 -15.98 7.39
N ASP A 144 17.70 -15.41 8.22
CA ASP A 144 18.77 -14.50 7.79
C ASP A 144 19.77 -15.14 6.81
N HIS A 145 19.75 -16.48 6.70
CA HIS A 145 20.62 -17.23 5.79
C HIS A 145 20.06 -17.35 4.36
N LEU A 146 18.83 -16.93 4.11
CA LEU A 146 18.26 -16.93 2.77
C LEU A 146 18.90 -15.86 1.88
N SER A 147 19.03 -16.17 0.58
CA SER A 147 19.38 -15.16 -0.40
C SER A 147 18.26 -14.11 -0.50
N GLU A 148 18.57 -12.91 -1.01
CA GLU A 148 17.53 -11.87 -1.20
C GLU A 148 16.41 -12.34 -2.16
N GLU A 149 16.76 -13.17 -3.16
CA GLU A 149 15.79 -13.79 -4.06
C GLU A 149 14.88 -14.78 -3.31
N ASP A 150 15.44 -15.64 -2.46
CA ASP A 150 14.65 -16.58 -1.66
C ASP A 150 13.78 -15.85 -0.64
N LYS A 151 14.30 -14.80 0.02
CA LYS A 151 13.50 -13.93 0.91
C LYS A 151 12.32 -13.31 0.17
N ARG A 152 12.56 -12.82 -1.05
CA ARG A 152 11.50 -12.25 -1.89
C ARG A 152 10.43 -13.27 -2.25
N ILE A 153 10.84 -14.51 -2.61
CA ILE A 153 9.91 -15.60 -2.88
C ILE A 153 9.07 -15.94 -1.64
N VAL A 154 9.72 -16.08 -0.47
CA VAL A 154 9.01 -16.36 0.80
C VAL A 154 8.02 -15.25 1.12
N TYR A 155 8.44 -14.00 1.02
CA TYR A 155 7.61 -12.82 1.23
C TYR A 155 6.39 -12.81 0.32
N LEU A 156 6.58 -12.88 -1.00
CA LEU A 156 5.49 -12.86 -1.97
C LEU A 156 4.58 -14.10 -1.90
N SER A 157 5.03 -15.22 -1.30
CA SER A 157 4.20 -16.41 -1.11
C SER A 157 3.42 -16.41 0.20
N ASP A 158 3.64 -15.43 1.08
CA ASP A 158 2.90 -15.30 2.33
C ASP A 158 1.41 -15.06 2.03
N PRO A 159 0.49 -15.80 2.66
CA PRO A 159 -0.95 -15.63 2.44
C PRO A 159 -1.48 -14.24 2.73
N ASP A 160 -0.84 -13.50 3.64
CA ASP A 160 -1.21 -12.15 4.01
C ASP A 160 -0.78 -11.15 2.92
N GLU A 161 0.45 -11.30 2.41
CA GLU A 161 0.95 -10.51 1.28
C GLU A 161 0.11 -10.76 0.02
N ILE A 162 -0.23 -12.02 -0.27
CA ILE A 162 -1.11 -12.36 -1.38
C ILE A 162 -2.48 -11.68 -1.25
N ASP A 163 -3.00 -11.52 -0.04
CA ASP A 163 -4.29 -10.84 0.17
C ASP A 163 -4.18 -9.32 0.00
N ALA A 164 -3.11 -8.72 0.48
CA ALA A 164 -2.83 -7.29 0.34
C ALA A 164 -2.54 -6.93 -1.13
N TYR A 165 -1.65 -7.65 -1.80
CA TYR A 165 -1.34 -7.44 -3.22
C TYR A 165 -2.50 -7.74 -4.17
N ALA A 166 -3.41 -8.64 -3.80
CA ALA A 166 -4.64 -8.82 -4.56
C ALA A 166 -5.52 -7.56 -4.56
N ASN A 167 -5.51 -6.79 -3.49
CA ASN A 167 -6.16 -5.49 -3.43
C ASN A 167 -5.45 -4.46 -4.31
N ASP A 168 -4.12 -4.44 -4.28
CA ASP A 168 -3.33 -3.52 -5.09
C ASP A 168 -3.54 -3.74 -6.58
N ILE A 169 -3.58 -4.98 -7.04
CA ILE A 169 -3.90 -5.33 -8.43
C ILE A 169 -5.30 -4.82 -8.82
N ALA A 170 -6.28 -4.97 -7.92
CA ALA A 170 -7.62 -4.46 -8.18
C ALA A 170 -7.62 -2.92 -8.31
N LEU A 171 -6.93 -2.20 -7.43
CA LEU A 171 -6.79 -0.74 -7.47
C LEU A 171 -6.03 -0.27 -8.72
N ASP A 172 -4.96 -0.95 -9.11
CA ASP A 172 -4.21 -0.68 -10.33
C ASP A 172 -5.12 -0.70 -11.56
N LEU A 173 -5.91 -1.76 -11.70
CA LEU A 173 -6.82 -1.89 -12.83
C LEU A 173 -7.95 -0.86 -12.79
N LEU A 174 -8.49 -0.56 -11.60
CA LEU A 174 -9.54 0.45 -11.43
C LEU A 174 -9.07 1.88 -11.73
N ARG A 175 -7.77 2.13 -11.77
CA ARG A 175 -7.20 3.41 -12.23
C ARG A 175 -7.54 3.70 -13.69
N GLY A 176 -7.54 2.67 -14.54
CA GLY A 176 -7.75 2.81 -16.00
C GLY A 176 -9.07 2.24 -16.52
N TYR A 177 -9.78 1.46 -15.71
CA TYR A 177 -10.93 0.67 -16.13
C TYR A 177 -12.12 0.83 -15.18
N THR A 178 -13.32 0.67 -15.72
CA THR A 178 -14.50 0.43 -14.88
C THR A 178 -14.45 -0.96 -14.24
N TYR A 179 -15.21 -1.21 -13.19
CA TYR A 179 -15.26 -2.52 -12.52
C TYR A 179 -15.44 -3.70 -13.49
N MET A 180 -16.40 -3.58 -14.42
CA MET A 180 -16.65 -4.63 -15.41
C MET A 180 -15.50 -4.83 -16.38
N GLN A 181 -14.81 -3.75 -16.76
CA GLN A 181 -13.65 -3.81 -17.63
C GLN A 181 -12.43 -4.38 -16.88
N ALA A 182 -12.19 -3.95 -15.64
CA ALA A 182 -11.13 -4.47 -14.77
C ALA A 182 -11.31 -5.97 -14.52
N TYR A 183 -12.54 -6.40 -14.21
CA TYR A 183 -12.87 -7.81 -14.05
C TYR A 183 -12.59 -8.62 -15.33
N ALA A 184 -13.06 -8.14 -16.49
CA ALA A 184 -12.80 -8.80 -17.78
C ALA A 184 -11.29 -8.82 -18.09
N ARG A 185 -10.57 -7.72 -17.81
CA ARG A 185 -9.14 -7.59 -18.04
C ARG A 185 -8.35 -8.58 -17.17
N LEU A 186 -8.71 -8.73 -15.90
CA LEU A 186 -8.06 -9.66 -14.99
C LEU A 186 -8.28 -11.12 -15.38
N ARG A 187 -9.41 -11.45 -16.01
CA ARG A 187 -9.62 -12.81 -16.57
C ARG A 187 -8.72 -13.11 -17.78
N GLU A 188 -8.21 -12.09 -18.44
CA GLU A 188 -7.21 -12.18 -19.50
C GLU A 188 -5.82 -11.73 -18.99
N TYR A 189 -5.48 -12.10 -17.75
CA TYR A 189 -4.31 -11.63 -17.03
C TYR A 189 -2.98 -11.78 -17.78
N ASN A 190 -2.90 -12.73 -18.69
CA ASN A 190 -1.74 -12.91 -19.58
C ASN A 190 -1.53 -11.79 -20.61
N LYS A 191 -2.45 -10.82 -20.66
CA LYS A 191 -2.33 -9.63 -21.52
C LYS A 191 -2.12 -8.35 -20.69
N ILE A 192 -2.12 -8.44 -19.37
CA ILE A 192 -1.86 -7.31 -18.48
C ILE A 192 -0.39 -6.91 -18.62
N THR A 193 -0.15 -5.61 -18.71
CA THR A 193 1.18 -5.05 -18.89
C THR A 193 1.74 -4.51 -17.57
N GLN A 194 3.05 -4.27 -17.56
CA GLN A 194 3.73 -3.64 -16.41
C GLN A 194 3.16 -2.27 -16.06
N GLU A 195 2.63 -1.52 -17.03
CA GLU A 195 2.00 -0.22 -16.79
C GLU A 195 0.62 -0.33 -16.16
N GLU A 196 -0.09 -1.44 -16.40
CA GLU A 196 -1.42 -1.69 -15.87
C GLU A 196 -1.38 -2.25 -14.45
N SER A 197 -0.47 -3.17 -14.16
CA SER A 197 -0.24 -3.72 -12.82
C SER A 197 1.17 -4.27 -12.67
N PRO A 198 2.12 -3.45 -12.17
CA PRO A 198 3.50 -3.86 -11.94
C PRO A 198 3.60 -5.09 -11.04
N ILE A 199 2.81 -5.12 -9.97
CA ILE A 199 2.85 -6.21 -8.99
C ILE A 199 2.38 -7.55 -9.55
N LEU A 200 1.35 -7.56 -10.41
CA LEU A 200 0.93 -8.80 -11.07
C LEU A 200 2.03 -9.34 -11.99
N CYS A 201 2.70 -8.46 -12.73
CA CYS A 201 3.83 -8.85 -13.57
C CYS A 201 4.98 -9.41 -12.72
N GLU A 202 5.30 -8.80 -11.60
CA GLU A 202 6.32 -9.31 -10.66
C GLU A 202 5.98 -10.72 -10.14
N TYR A 203 4.73 -10.98 -9.76
CA TYR A 203 4.29 -12.32 -9.34
C TYR A 203 4.43 -13.35 -10.45
N ILE A 204 4.08 -12.96 -11.68
CA ILE A 204 4.21 -13.85 -12.85
C ILE A 204 5.67 -14.14 -13.16
N ASP A 205 6.54 -13.13 -13.08
CA ASP A 205 7.98 -13.28 -13.35
C ASP A 205 8.64 -14.14 -12.25
N THR A 206 8.21 -14.01 -10.99
CA THR A 206 8.75 -14.76 -9.85
C THR A 206 8.27 -16.21 -9.83
N PHE A 207 6.99 -16.45 -10.02
CA PHE A 207 6.39 -17.79 -9.79
C PHE A 207 5.98 -18.50 -11.07
N GLY A 208 5.90 -17.81 -12.20
CA GLY A 208 5.38 -18.34 -13.47
C GLY A 208 3.84 -18.34 -13.55
N TRP A 209 3.34 -18.27 -14.78
CA TRP A 209 1.92 -18.15 -15.13
C TRP A 209 1.00 -19.20 -14.52
N ASN A 210 1.49 -20.42 -14.33
CA ASN A 210 0.71 -21.58 -13.91
C ASN A 210 0.91 -21.94 -12.43
N SER A 211 1.54 -21.07 -11.65
CA SER A 211 1.78 -21.35 -10.23
C SER A 211 0.48 -21.25 -9.40
N GLU A 212 0.42 -22.00 -8.33
CA GLU A 212 -0.70 -21.95 -7.38
C GLU A 212 -0.77 -20.57 -6.70
N THR A 213 0.40 -19.95 -6.44
CA THR A 213 0.52 -18.62 -5.86
C THR A 213 -0.16 -17.57 -6.75
N VAL A 214 0.18 -17.54 -8.06
CA VAL A 214 -0.44 -16.61 -9.02
C VAL A 214 -1.94 -16.87 -9.15
N HIS A 215 -2.37 -18.12 -9.20
CA HIS A 215 -3.80 -18.45 -9.26
C HIS A 215 -4.56 -18.00 -8.00
N THR A 216 -3.94 -18.14 -6.82
CA THR A 216 -4.53 -17.68 -5.55
C THR A 216 -4.66 -16.17 -5.54
N LEU A 217 -3.60 -15.45 -5.93
CA LEU A 217 -3.59 -14.00 -6.06
C LEU A 217 -4.70 -13.51 -7.00
N LEU A 218 -4.79 -14.06 -8.20
CA LEU A 218 -5.81 -13.71 -9.19
C LEU A 218 -7.24 -13.95 -8.68
N LYS A 219 -7.47 -15.08 -8.00
CA LYS A 219 -8.77 -15.39 -7.41
C LYS A 219 -9.17 -14.36 -6.35
N LYS A 220 -8.22 -13.95 -5.50
CA LYS A 220 -8.46 -12.91 -4.48
C LYS A 220 -8.70 -11.55 -5.13
N ALA A 221 -7.92 -11.16 -6.14
CA ALA A 221 -8.09 -9.91 -6.87
C ALA A 221 -9.45 -9.83 -7.60
N LEU A 222 -9.87 -10.91 -8.25
CA LEU A 222 -11.23 -11.00 -8.84
C LEU A 222 -12.31 -10.78 -7.78
N LYS A 223 -12.15 -11.37 -6.58
CA LYS A 223 -13.10 -11.18 -5.49
C LYS A 223 -13.18 -9.74 -5.01
N ARG A 224 -12.06 -8.99 -5.03
CA ARG A 224 -12.04 -7.55 -4.70
C ARG A 224 -12.82 -6.71 -5.72
N LEU A 225 -12.87 -7.17 -6.98
CA LEU A 225 -13.64 -6.52 -8.03
C LEU A 225 -15.12 -6.93 -8.05
N GLU A 226 -15.58 -7.86 -7.23
CA GLU A 226 -16.98 -8.28 -7.12
C GLU A 226 -17.75 -7.55 -6.00
N THR A 227 -17.01 -6.86 -5.11
CA THR A 227 -17.55 -6.13 -3.95
C THR A 227 -17.71 -4.65 -4.23
#